data_31acd94c3d913dd58157f5c6e0173caa
#
_entry.id   31acd94c3d913dd58157f5c6e0173caa
#
_cell.length_a   1.000
_cell.length_b   1.000
_cell.length_c   1.000
_cell.angle_alpha   90.00
_cell.angle_beta   90.00
_cell.angle_gamma   90.00
#
_symmetry.space_group_name_H-M   'P 1'
#
loop_
_entity.id
_entity.type
_entity.pdbx_description
1 polymer ?
#
loop_
_entity_poly.entity_id
_entity_poly.type
_entity_poly.pdbx_seq_one_letter_code
_entity_poly.pdbx_strand_id
1 'polypeptide(L)'
;MPAPAASLTKVDTFIAPPCHGQIRVLYQDRDILLIDKPSGLLSLSGKNPLNLDSVHYRLVQDFPTATLLHRLDFGTSGIMLVALNKSVNGLLTKQFQSRTVEKRYTALLHGHIAADSGVIDLPIAKDSDHFPLQIICHSTGKPAISEYRVLERLTEPFATRVEFTPVSGRTHQLRIHSQQFGHSILGCDLYGGVGESVANNADALDPNMTEVVSNSRLMLHATRLAFNHPITGERIDWLCECPF
;
A
#
# COMPACT_ATOMS: atom_id res chain seq x y z
N MET A 1 7.22 46.14 7.16
CA MET A 1 7.42 44.71 6.93
C MET A 1 6.05 44.09 6.69
N PRO A 2 5.73 43.59 5.51
CA PRO A 2 4.47 42.87 5.31
C PRO A 2 4.51 41.53 6.04
N ALA A 3 3.42 41.16 6.68
CA ALA A 3 3.25 39.87 7.36
C ALA A 3 3.36 38.71 6.34
N PRO A 4 3.92 37.54 6.72
CA PRO A 4 4.00 36.42 5.83
C PRO A 4 2.57 35.95 5.50
N ALA A 5 2.30 35.77 4.21
CA ALA A 5 1.03 35.23 3.72
C ALA A 5 0.79 33.86 4.35
N ALA A 6 -0.36 33.71 5.00
CA ALA A 6 -0.80 32.45 5.55
C ALA A 6 -0.91 31.42 4.39
N SER A 7 -0.13 30.37 4.46
CA SER A 7 -0.24 29.23 3.57
C SER A 7 -1.64 28.66 3.71
N LEU A 8 -2.47 28.83 2.70
CA LEU A 8 -3.75 28.16 2.57
C LEU A 8 -3.48 26.64 2.54
N THR A 9 -3.68 25.97 3.65
CA THR A 9 -3.65 24.51 3.71
C THR A 9 -4.70 24.00 2.73
N LYS A 10 -4.28 23.34 1.63
CA LYS A 10 -5.19 22.66 0.70
C LYS A 10 -6.08 21.74 1.53
N VAL A 11 -7.38 22.01 1.54
CA VAL A 11 -8.38 21.16 2.21
C VAL A 11 -8.39 19.83 1.47
N ASP A 12 -8.23 18.73 2.21
CA ASP A 12 -8.39 17.38 1.66
C ASP A 12 -9.87 17.20 1.27
N THR A 13 -10.15 17.23 -0.02
CA THR A 13 -11.51 17.10 -0.57
C THR A 13 -11.91 15.65 -0.81
N PHE A 14 -10.99 14.70 -0.64
CA PHE A 14 -11.28 13.28 -0.80
C PHE A 14 -12.26 12.82 0.29
N ILE A 15 -13.35 12.20 -0.14
CA ILE A 15 -14.30 11.51 0.73
C ILE A 15 -14.27 10.04 0.35
N ALA A 16 -13.86 9.20 1.29
CA ALA A 16 -13.81 7.76 1.08
C ALA A 16 -15.23 7.20 0.91
N PRO A 17 -15.50 6.42 -0.14
CA PRO A 17 -16.75 5.68 -0.25
C PRO A 17 -16.94 4.76 0.96
N PRO A 18 -18.20 4.45 1.35
CA PRO A 18 -18.49 3.51 2.43
C PRO A 18 -17.84 2.14 2.18
N CYS A 19 -17.11 1.62 3.17
CA CYS A 19 -16.53 0.29 3.10
C CYS A 19 -17.39 -0.73 3.82
N HIS A 20 -18.01 -1.65 3.05
CA HIS A 20 -18.82 -2.76 3.60
C HIS A 20 -17.96 -3.99 3.99
N GLY A 21 -16.68 -4.00 3.62
CA GLY A 21 -15.75 -5.06 4.01
C GLY A 21 -15.48 -5.05 5.52
N GLN A 22 -15.37 -6.23 6.11
CA GLN A 22 -15.07 -6.39 7.53
C GLN A 22 -13.58 -6.62 7.74
N ILE A 23 -13.07 -6.15 8.88
CA ILE A 23 -11.74 -6.49 9.35
C ILE A 23 -11.79 -7.91 9.91
N ARG A 24 -10.96 -8.79 9.37
CA ARG A 24 -10.84 -10.16 9.85
C ARG A 24 -9.64 -10.25 10.80
N VAL A 25 -9.84 -10.73 12.02
CA VAL A 25 -8.74 -11.03 12.95
C VAL A 25 -8.12 -12.36 12.53
N LEU A 26 -6.82 -12.34 12.22
CA LEU A 26 -6.02 -13.51 11.81
C LEU A 26 -5.35 -14.18 13.00
N TYR A 27 -4.87 -13.35 13.95
CA TYR A 27 -4.23 -13.79 15.19
C TYR A 27 -4.46 -12.74 16.27
N GLN A 28 -4.62 -13.18 17.50
CA GLN A 28 -4.77 -12.34 18.68
C GLN A 28 -4.13 -12.99 19.88
N ASP A 29 -3.40 -12.19 20.64
CA ASP A 29 -3.05 -12.51 22.02
C ASP A 29 -3.27 -11.27 22.92
N ARG A 30 -2.64 -11.24 24.10
CA ARG A 30 -2.77 -10.11 25.03
C ARG A 30 -2.09 -8.83 24.54
N ASP A 31 -1.12 -8.94 23.67
CA ASP A 31 -0.17 -7.89 23.32
C ASP A 31 -0.33 -7.37 21.89
N ILE A 32 -0.76 -8.22 20.96
CA ILE A 32 -0.86 -7.91 19.52
C ILE A 32 -2.12 -8.45 18.85
N LEU A 33 -2.49 -7.80 17.74
CA LEU A 33 -3.41 -8.35 16.75
C LEU A 33 -2.71 -8.42 15.38
N LEU A 34 -2.94 -9.50 14.64
CA LEU A 34 -2.79 -9.52 13.20
C LEU A 34 -4.19 -9.48 12.57
N ILE A 35 -4.38 -8.59 11.65
CA ILE A 35 -5.66 -8.41 10.97
C ILE A 35 -5.49 -8.46 9.46
N ASP A 36 -6.55 -8.85 8.77
CA ASP A 36 -6.71 -8.67 7.33
C ASP A 36 -7.59 -7.45 7.09
N LYS A 37 -7.00 -6.41 6.51
CA LYS A 37 -7.69 -5.17 6.15
C LYS A 37 -8.41 -5.36 4.82
N PRO A 38 -9.72 -5.09 4.70
CA PRO A 38 -10.38 -5.06 3.41
C PRO A 38 -9.85 -3.94 2.51
N SER A 39 -9.96 -4.12 1.19
CA SER A 39 -9.77 -3.03 0.23
C SER A 39 -10.85 -1.97 0.43
N GLY A 40 -10.55 -0.70 0.16
CA GLY A 40 -11.53 0.39 0.29
C GLY A 40 -11.81 0.84 1.73
N LEU A 41 -10.96 0.47 2.70
CA LEU A 41 -11.02 0.98 4.06
C LEU A 41 -9.77 1.82 4.36
N LEU A 42 -9.93 2.99 4.95
CA LEU A 42 -8.82 3.80 5.45
C LEU A 42 -8.09 3.07 6.59
N SER A 43 -6.76 3.20 6.67
CA SER A 43 -6.02 2.70 7.84
C SER A 43 -6.27 3.59 9.08
N LEU A 44 -6.28 4.89 8.89
CA LEU A 44 -6.57 5.91 9.92
C LEU A 44 -7.64 6.87 9.40
N SER A 45 -8.46 7.39 10.28
CA SER A 45 -9.43 8.43 9.96
C SER A 45 -8.75 9.64 9.31
N GLY A 46 -9.39 10.19 8.28
CA GLY A 46 -8.90 11.37 7.58
C GLY A 46 -9.11 12.64 8.40
N LYS A 47 -8.55 13.75 7.91
CA LYS A 47 -8.80 15.09 8.48
C LYS A 47 -10.22 15.56 8.23
N ASN A 48 -10.84 15.13 7.12
CA ASN A 48 -12.24 15.40 6.84
C ASN A 48 -13.10 14.55 7.78
N PRO A 49 -14.06 15.14 8.54
CA PRO A 49 -14.95 14.40 9.44
C PRO A 49 -15.75 13.28 8.77
N LEU A 50 -15.99 13.39 7.46
CA LEU A 50 -16.67 12.35 6.67
C LEU A 50 -15.79 11.11 6.45
N ASN A 51 -14.47 11.19 6.66
CA ASN A 51 -13.52 10.11 6.58
C ASN A 51 -13.21 9.50 7.96
N LEU A 52 -14.24 9.31 8.79
CA LEU A 52 -14.08 8.75 10.13
C LEU A 52 -13.81 7.24 10.09
N ASP A 53 -14.53 6.51 9.21
CA ASP A 53 -14.46 5.06 9.10
C ASP A 53 -13.05 4.61 8.67
N SER A 54 -12.40 3.83 9.52
CA SER A 54 -11.03 3.36 9.30
C SER A 54 -10.74 2.10 10.13
N VAL A 55 -9.65 1.42 9.80
CA VAL A 55 -9.18 0.29 10.61
C VAL A 55 -9.06 0.67 12.07
N HIS A 56 -8.36 1.78 12.37
CA HIS A 56 -8.19 2.23 13.75
C HIS A 56 -9.52 2.54 14.42
N TYR A 57 -10.40 3.30 13.76
CA TYR A 57 -11.71 3.65 14.30
C TYR A 57 -12.56 2.42 14.66
N ARG A 58 -12.56 1.42 13.77
CA ARG A 58 -13.30 0.16 14.01
C ARG A 58 -12.67 -0.66 15.14
N LEU A 59 -11.34 -0.78 15.17
CA LEU A 59 -10.65 -1.59 16.18
C LEU A 59 -10.76 -1.04 17.59
N VAL A 60 -10.74 0.28 17.78
CA VAL A 60 -10.81 0.86 19.13
C VAL A 60 -12.17 0.66 19.82
N GLN A 61 -13.21 0.24 19.10
CA GLN A 61 -14.50 -0.13 19.68
C GLN A 61 -14.34 -1.37 20.58
N ASP A 62 -13.57 -2.37 20.13
CA ASP A 62 -13.35 -3.63 20.85
C ASP A 62 -12.01 -3.63 21.62
N PHE A 63 -11.03 -2.86 21.12
CA PHE A 63 -9.67 -2.76 21.65
C PHE A 63 -9.29 -1.30 21.88
N PRO A 64 -9.72 -0.66 22.96
CA PRO A 64 -9.55 0.80 23.17
C PRO A 64 -8.10 1.30 23.14
N THR A 65 -7.12 0.42 23.37
CA THR A 65 -5.68 0.74 23.34
C THR A 65 -4.98 0.36 22.05
N ALA A 66 -5.72 -0.14 21.05
CA ALA A 66 -5.17 -0.54 19.76
C ALA A 66 -4.42 0.61 19.07
N THR A 67 -3.20 0.33 18.62
CA THR A 67 -2.35 1.30 17.93
C THR A 67 -1.77 0.67 16.67
N LEU A 68 -1.94 1.34 15.53
CA LEU A 68 -1.39 0.89 14.27
C LEU A 68 0.10 1.20 14.18
N LEU A 69 0.90 0.20 13.83
CA LEU A 69 2.35 0.30 13.66
C LEU A 69 2.76 0.74 12.25
N HIS A 70 1.91 0.46 11.28
CA HIS A 70 2.07 0.83 9.89
C HIS A 70 0.71 1.03 9.23
N ARG A 71 0.73 1.48 7.99
CA ARG A 71 -0.50 1.73 7.23
C ARG A 71 -0.43 0.99 5.90
N LEU A 72 -1.58 0.54 5.42
CA LEU A 72 -1.83 0.21 4.03
C LEU A 72 -2.62 1.35 3.40
N ASP A 73 -2.45 1.56 2.10
CA ASP A 73 -3.21 2.55 1.35
C ASP A 73 -4.70 2.19 1.33
N PHE A 74 -5.56 3.13 0.98
CA PHE A 74 -7.01 2.97 0.95
C PHE A 74 -7.44 1.72 0.17
N GLY A 75 -6.96 1.57 -1.08
CA GLY A 75 -7.28 0.43 -1.94
C GLY A 75 -6.52 -0.85 -1.64
N THR A 76 -5.38 -0.78 -0.90
CA THR A 76 -4.57 -1.95 -0.56
C THR A 76 -5.26 -2.77 0.52
N SER A 77 -5.34 -4.07 0.34
CA SER A 77 -5.85 -5.02 1.34
C SER A 77 -4.72 -5.84 1.96
N GLY A 78 -5.04 -6.65 2.98
CA GLY A 78 -4.15 -7.65 3.54
C GLY A 78 -3.67 -7.39 4.96
N ILE A 79 -2.61 -8.09 5.32
CA ILE A 79 -2.16 -8.22 6.70
C ILE A 79 -1.60 -6.92 7.29
N MET A 80 -2.07 -6.59 8.49
CA MET A 80 -1.56 -5.49 9.31
C MET A 80 -1.31 -5.96 10.75
N LEU A 81 -0.23 -5.42 11.35
CA LEU A 81 0.12 -5.62 12.76
C LEU A 81 -0.34 -4.43 13.60
N VAL A 82 -1.00 -4.74 14.69
CA VAL A 82 -1.56 -3.78 15.65
C VAL A 82 -1.02 -4.09 17.05
N ALA A 83 -0.56 -3.09 17.77
CA ALA A 83 -0.18 -3.20 19.17
C ALA A 83 -1.39 -2.94 20.08
N LEU A 84 -1.57 -3.75 21.12
CA LEU A 84 -2.68 -3.60 22.08
C LEU A 84 -2.28 -2.81 23.32
N ASN A 85 -1.02 -2.43 23.48
CA ASN A 85 -0.56 -1.58 24.55
C ASN A 85 0.65 -0.72 24.17
N LYS A 86 0.91 0.34 24.93
CA LYS A 86 1.96 1.34 24.64
C LYS A 86 3.38 0.74 24.67
N SER A 87 3.66 -0.18 25.59
CA SER A 87 4.98 -0.82 25.69
C SER A 87 5.29 -1.63 24.43
N VAL A 88 4.36 -2.48 24.03
CA VAL A 88 4.43 -3.30 22.81
C VAL A 88 4.56 -2.45 21.57
N ASN A 89 3.79 -1.34 21.47
CA ASN A 89 3.92 -0.41 20.38
C ASN A 89 5.36 0.13 20.25
N GLY A 90 6.00 0.50 21.35
CA GLY A 90 7.40 0.97 21.34
C GLY A 90 8.40 -0.10 20.86
N LEU A 91 8.23 -1.35 21.28
CA LEU A 91 9.10 -2.46 20.90
C LEU A 91 8.95 -2.81 19.41
N LEU A 92 7.71 -2.89 18.93
CA LEU A 92 7.44 -3.19 17.52
C LEU A 92 7.84 -2.03 16.59
N THR A 93 7.65 -0.78 17.03
CA THR A 93 8.13 0.40 16.26
C THR A 93 9.64 0.33 16.02
N LYS A 94 10.43 -0.14 17.00
CA LYS A 94 11.88 -0.34 16.81
C LYS A 94 12.17 -1.39 15.73
N GLN A 95 11.40 -2.48 15.66
CA GLN A 95 11.56 -3.49 14.61
C GLN A 95 11.26 -2.94 13.21
N PHE A 96 10.22 -2.11 13.06
CA PHE A 96 9.96 -1.42 11.79
C PHE A 96 11.07 -0.44 11.42
N GLN A 97 11.59 0.33 12.38
CA GLN A 97 12.69 1.28 12.17
C GLN A 97 14.01 0.58 11.79
N SER A 98 14.33 -0.53 12.44
CA SER A 98 15.52 -1.36 12.13
C SER A 98 15.34 -2.26 10.92
N ARG A 99 14.17 -2.25 10.26
CA ARG A 99 13.84 -3.05 9.09
C ARG A 99 13.96 -4.57 9.29
N THR A 100 13.71 -5.04 10.51
CA THR A 100 13.69 -6.48 10.83
C THR A 100 12.32 -7.12 10.59
N VAL A 101 11.31 -6.30 10.32
CA VAL A 101 9.98 -6.76 9.89
C VAL A 101 10.02 -7.05 8.39
N GLU A 102 9.83 -8.31 8.03
CA GLU A 102 9.70 -8.72 6.62
C GLU A 102 8.26 -8.57 6.14
N LYS A 103 8.10 -8.09 4.92
CA LYS A 103 6.79 -7.85 4.29
C LYS A 103 6.82 -8.37 2.87
N ARG A 104 5.77 -9.06 2.46
CA ARG A 104 5.54 -9.39 1.05
C ARG A 104 4.15 -8.97 0.63
N TYR A 105 4.05 -8.57 -0.63
CA TYR A 105 2.81 -8.16 -1.25
C TYR A 105 2.63 -8.93 -2.55
N THR A 106 1.41 -9.32 -2.85
CA THR A 106 1.05 -9.83 -4.18
C THR A 106 0.34 -8.73 -4.95
N ALA A 107 0.69 -8.56 -6.21
CA ALA A 107 0.02 -7.63 -7.12
C ALA A 107 -0.21 -8.25 -8.49
N LEU A 108 -1.24 -7.75 -9.21
CA LEU A 108 -1.39 -7.97 -10.64
C LEU A 108 -0.97 -6.70 -11.37
N LEU A 109 -0.01 -6.82 -12.27
CA LEU A 109 0.53 -5.73 -13.08
C LEU A 109 0.08 -5.87 -14.52
N HIS A 110 -0.23 -4.74 -15.19
CA HIS A 110 -0.58 -4.73 -16.60
C HIS A 110 0.54 -5.31 -17.47
N GLY A 111 0.19 -6.17 -18.42
CA GLY A 111 1.09 -6.75 -19.40
C GLY A 111 2.01 -7.84 -18.86
N HIS A 112 2.89 -8.34 -19.71
CA HIS A 112 3.86 -9.37 -19.35
C HIS A 112 5.24 -8.74 -19.04
N ILE A 113 5.70 -8.90 -17.85
CA ILE A 113 7.06 -8.53 -17.43
C ILE A 113 8.02 -9.57 -17.99
N ALA A 114 9.02 -9.16 -18.77
CA ALA A 114 9.95 -10.08 -19.41
C ALA A 114 10.88 -10.80 -18.41
N ALA A 115 11.45 -10.04 -17.46
CA ALA A 115 12.38 -10.58 -16.44
C ALA A 115 11.61 -11.25 -15.29
N ASP A 116 12.08 -12.41 -14.84
CA ASP A 116 11.42 -13.17 -13.76
C ASP A 116 11.59 -12.54 -12.38
N SER A 117 12.57 -11.67 -12.22
CA SER A 117 12.81 -10.91 -10.98
C SER A 117 13.61 -9.64 -11.25
N GLY A 118 13.59 -8.71 -10.33
CA GLY A 118 14.36 -7.49 -10.43
C GLY A 118 14.22 -6.58 -9.21
N VAL A 119 14.85 -5.41 -9.31
CA VAL A 119 14.84 -4.38 -8.27
C VAL A 119 14.47 -3.06 -8.91
N ILE A 120 13.53 -2.36 -8.28
CA ILE A 120 13.14 -1.00 -8.63
C ILE A 120 13.71 -0.10 -7.53
N ASP A 121 14.75 0.68 -7.85
CA ASP A 121 15.42 1.61 -6.94
C ASP A 121 15.23 3.04 -7.45
N LEU A 122 14.14 3.67 -7.04
CA LEU A 122 13.73 4.99 -7.48
C LEU A 122 13.30 5.84 -6.28
N PRO A 123 13.91 7.03 -6.06
CA PRO A 123 13.60 7.87 -4.91
C PRO A 123 12.24 8.55 -5.05
N ILE A 124 11.46 8.55 -3.96
CA ILE A 124 10.07 9.03 -3.94
C ILE A 124 9.97 10.33 -3.13
N ALA A 125 9.30 11.33 -3.69
CA ALA A 125 8.90 12.56 -3.03
C ALA A 125 7.38 12.75 -3.10
N LYS A 126 6.86 13.66 -2.25
CA LYS A 126 5.46 14.10 -2.38
C LYS A 126 5.33 14.99 -3.60
N ASP A 127 4.27 14.81 -4.38
CA ASP A 127 3.83 15.82 -5.33
C ASP A 127 3.10 16.91 -4.55
N SER A 128 3.72 18.10 -4.44
CA SER A 128 3.15 19.23 -3.71
C SER A 128 1.92 19.82 -4.40
N ASP A 129 1.81 19.65 -5.71
CA ASP A 129 0.78 20.27 -6.55
C ASP A 129 -0.44 19.37 -6.71
N HIS A 130 -0.24 18.04 -6.67
CA HIS A 130 -1.28 17.04 -6.91
C HIS A 130 -1.43 16.05 -5.74
N PHE A 131 -1.77 16.57 -4.54
CA PHE A 131 -2.09 15.70 -3.41
C PHE A 131 -3.25 14.73 -3.77
N PRO A 132 -3.16 13.41 -3.43
CA PRO A 132 -2.18 12.75 -2.57
C PRO A 132 -1.02 12.07 -3.32
N LEU A 133 -0.75 12.44 -4.57
CA LEU A 133 0.25 11.78 -5.41
C LEU A 133 1.67 11.86 -4.83
N GLN A 134 2.47 10.89 -5.25
CA GLN A 134 3.91 10.87 -5.07
C GLN A 134 4.56 10.91 -6.46
N ILE A 135 5.79 11.43 -6.54
CA ILE A 135 6.59 11.50 -7.76
C ILE A 135 7.96 10.87 -7.56
N ILE A 136 8.57 10.40 -8.64
CA ILE A 136 9.98 10.05 -8.64
C ILE A 136 10.78 11.35 -8.72
N CYS A 137 11.68 11.55 -7.76
CA CYS A 137 12.47 12.78 -7.68
C CYS A 137 13.88 12.48 -7.18
N HIS A 138 14.85 12.55 -8.06
CA HIS A 138 16.26 12.24 -7.74
C HIS A 138 16.93 13.31 -6.88
N SER A 139 16.43 14.54 -6.88
CA SER A 139 17.04 15.65 -6.12
C SER A 139 16.57 15.72 -4.66
N THR A 140 15.29 15.44 -4.37
CA THR A 140 14.69 15.60 -3.04
C THR A 140 13.95 14.36 -2.54
N GLY A 141 13.84 13.34 -3.38
CA GLY A 141 13.15 12.09 -3.06
C GLY A 141 13.88 11.28 -1.97
N LYS A 142 13.11 10.62 -1.15
CA LYS A 142 13.65 9.68 -0.16
C LYS A 142 13.96 8.35 -0.84
N PRO A 143 15.11 7.71 -0.57
CA PRO A 143 15.44 6.39 -1.11
C PRO A 143 14.31 5.40 -0.90
N ALA A 144 13.95 4.69 -1.96
CA ALA A 144 12.91 3.69 -1.95
C ALA A 144 13.30 2.52 -2.87
N ILE A 145 13.26 1.30 -2.32
CA ILE A 145 13.67 0.09 -3.01
C ILE A 145 12.54 -0.93 -2.90
N SER A 146 12.15 -1.50 -4.04
CA SER A 146 11.17 -2.59 -4.17
C SER A 146 11.79 -3.72 -4.98
N GLU A 147 11.99 -4.86 -4.37
CA GLU A 147 12.34 -6.10 -5.08
C GLU A 147 11.06 -6.75 -5.58
N TYR A 148 11.10 -7.37 -6.75
CA TYR A 148 9.97 -8.15 -7.27
C TYR A 148 10.41 -9.51 -7.80
N ARG A 149 9.49 -10.46 -7.76
CA ARG A 149 9.59 -11.78 -8.36
C ARG A 149 8.29 -12.09 -9.08
N VAL A 150 8.37 -12.48 -10.35
CA VAL A 150 7.22 -12.95 -11.13
C VAL A 150 6.77 -14.29 -10.57
N LEU A 151 5.47 -14.40 -10.28
CA LEU A 151 4.84 -15.65 -9.86
C LEU A 151 4.17 -16.34 -11.06
N GLU A 152 3.52 -15.54 -11.93
CA GLU A 152 2.75 -16.06 -13.05
C GLU A 152 2.56 -14.96 -14.10
N ARG A 153 2.51 -15.33 -15.39
CA ARG A 153 2.08 -14.49 -16.49
C ARG A 153 0.74 -14.97 -17.01
N LEU A 154 -0.29 -14.16 -16.82
CA LEU A 154 -1.68 -14.47 -17.13
C LEU A 154 -2.00 -14.00 -18.54
N THR A 155 -2.71 -14.83 -19.31
CA THR A 155 -3.21 -14.43 -20.62
C THR A 155 -4.53 -13.66 -20.54
N GLU A 156 -5.35 -13.96 -19.50
CA GLU A 156 -6.63 -13.28 -19.29
C GLU A 156 -6.86 -13.07 -17.77
N PRO A 157 -6.84 -11.82 -17.28
CA PRO A 157 -6.45 -10.61 -18.00
C PRO A 157 -4.98 -10.67 -18.47
N PHE A 158 -4.61 -9.91 -19.50
CA PHE A 158 -3.20 -9.81 -19.94
C PHE A 158 -2.38 -9.06 -18.86
N ALA A 159 -1.82 -9.83 -17.94
CA ALA A 159 -1.21 -9.33 -16.73
C ALA A 159 -0.09 -10.23 -16.20
N THR A 160 0.72 -9.71 -15.30
CA THR A 160 1.72 -10.46 -14.55
C THR A 160 1.40 -10.41 -13.06
N ARG A 161 1.28 -11.58 -12.43
CA ARG A 161 1.23 -11.71 -10.97
C ARG A 161 2.64 -11.65 -10.43
N VAL A 162 2.88 -10.71 -9.52
CA VAL A 162 4.21 -10.54 -8.89
C VAL A 162 4.11 -10.60 -7.37
N GLU A 163 5.19 -11.07 -6.76
CA GLU A 163 5.47 -10.87 -5.34
C GLU A 163 6.44 -9.71 -5.20
N PHE A 164 6.07 -8.69 -4.44
CA PHE A 164 6.96 -7.59 -4.05
C PHE A 164 7.52 -7.80 -2.65
N THR A 165 8.81 -7.52 -2.47
CA THR A 165 9.48 -7.39 -1.17
C THR A 165 10.01 -5.95 -1.03
N PRO A 166 9.22 -5.04 -0.41
CA PRO A 166 9.68 -3.66 -0.23
C PRO A 166 10.72 -3.57 0.88
N VAL A 167 11.94 -3.14 0.56
CA VAL A 167 13.03 -2.86 1.52
C VAL A 167 12.74 -1.59 2.31
N SER A 168 11.99 -0.65 1.73
CA SER A 168 11.52 0.58 2.35
C SER A 168 9.97 0.61 2.37
N GLY A 169 9.37 1.60 3.04
CA GLY A 169 7.91 1.74 3.15
C GLY A 169 7.48 3.19 2.92
N ARG A 170 7.66 3.73 1.71
CA ARG A 170 7.19 5.06 1.35
C ARG A 170 5.71 5.01 0.97
N THR A 171 5.04 6.14 1.12
CA THR A 171 3.65 6.30 0.67
C THR A 171 3.54 5.94 -0.81
N HIS A 172 2.57 5.13 -1.18
CA HIS A 172 2.30 4.65 -2.53
C HIS A 172 3.48 3.97 -3.25
N GLN A 173 4.52 3.52 -2.50
CA GLN A 173 5.78 3.05 -3.09
C GLN A 173 5.58 2.01 -4.20
N LEU A 174 4.89 0.91 -3.90
CA LEU A 174 4.71 -0.16 -4.89
C LEU A 174 3.88 0.30 -6.10
N ARG A 175 2.95 1.22 -5.89
CA ARG A 175 2.06 1.75 -6.94
C ARG A 175 2.84 2.62 -7.92
N ILE A 176 3.63 3.59 -7.43
CA ILE A 176 4.44 4.46 -8.29
C ILE A 176 5.63 3.73 -8.90
N HIS A 177 6.28 2.80 -8.17
CA HIS A 177 7.36 1.98 -8.72
C HIS A 177 6.87 1.11 -9.88
N SER A 178 5.70 0.48 -9.76
CA SER A 178 5.10 -0.32 -10.82
C SER A 178 4.80 0.51 -12.07
N GLN A 179 4.24 1.72 -11.88
CA GLN A 179 3.98 2.65 -12.99
C GLN A 179 5.29 3.04 -13.71
N GLN A 180 6.31 3.46 -12.95
CA GLN A 180 7.60 3.87 -13.52
C GLN A 180 8.36 2.71 -14.17
N PHE A 181 8.12 1.51 -13.73
CA PHE A 181 8.62 0.28 -14.33
C PHE A 181 7.91 -0.08 -15.66
N GLY A 182 6.84 0.64 -16.00
CA GLY A 182 6.06 0.43 -17.22
C GLY A 182 4.91 -0.57 -17.08
N HIS A 183 4.66 -1.09 -15.87
CA HIS A 183 3.64 -2.09 -15.58
C HIS A 183 2.80 -1.66 -14.37
N SER A 184 1.85 -0.73 -14.56
CA SER A 184 0.97 -0.26 -13.48
C SER A 184 0.18 -1.41 -12.84
N ILE A 185 -0.14 -1.28 -11.55
CA ILE A 185 -1.00 -2.26 -10.85
C ILE A 185 -2.43 -2.14 -11.38
N LEU A 186 -3.08 -3.26 -11.67
CA LEU A 186 -4.48 -3.30 -12.09
C LEU A 186 -5.38 -2.65 -11.03
N GLY A 187 -6.35 -1.86 -11.49
CA GLY A 187 -7.27 -1.13 -10.60
C GLY A 187 -6.63 0.02 -9.83
N CYS A 188 -5.43 0.48 -10.23
CA CYS A 188 -4.78 1.62 -9.60
C CYS A 188 -5.37 2.94 -10.12
N ASP A 189 -6.15 3.62 -9.30
CA ASP A 189 -6.81 4.89 -9.57
C ASP A 189 -5.86 6.09 -9.70
N LEU A 190 -4.76 6.09 -8.93
CA LEU A 190 -3.82 7.21 -8.88
C LEU A 190 -2.65 7.13 -9.86
N TYR A 191 -2.26 5.91 -10.26
CA TYR A 191 -1.09 5.62 -11.10
C TYR A 191 -1.43 4.64 -12.22
N GLY A 192 -2.69 4.62 -12.65
CA GLY A 192 -3.20 3.68 -13.65
C GLY A 192 -2.90 4.05 -15.11
N GLY A 193 -2.33 5.24 -15.37
CA GLY A 193 -1.90 5.62 -16.71
C GLY A 193 -0.79 4.68 -17.21
N VAL A 194 -0.90 4.20 -18.44
CA VAL A 194 0.19 3.51 -19.13
C VAL A 194 1.33 4.51 -19.23
N GLY A 195 2.48 4.21 -18.63
CA GLY A 195 3.62 5.14 -18.67
C GLY A 195 3.98 5.52 -20.11
N GLU A 196 4.45 6.74 -20.34
CA GLU A 196 4.81 7.29 -21.65
C GLU A 196 5.78 6.40 -22.46
N SER A 197 6.49 5.46 -21.80
CA SER A 197 7.37 4.48 -22.45
C SER A 197 6.64 3.41 -23.26
N VAL A 198 5.33 3.20 -23.06
CA VAL A 198 4.50 2.26 -23.86
C VAL A 198 3.82 2.97 -25.03
N ALA A 199 3.77 4.31 -25.03
CA ALA A 199 3.18 5.10 -26.10
C ALA A 199 3.88 4.94 -27.48
N ASN A 200 5.09 4.35 -27.51
CA ASN A 200 5.81 4.07 -28.76
C ASN A 200 5.37 2.78 -29.47
N ASN A 201 4.43 2.00 -28.89
CA ASN A 201 3.76 0.88 -29.54
C ASN A 201 2.26 1.15 -29.62
N ALA A 202 1.89 2.14 -30.42
CA ALA A 202 0.50 2.61 -30.59
C ALA A 202 -0.46 1.57 -31.20
N ASP A 203 0.04 0.42 -31.64
CA ASP A 203 -0.77 -0.65 -32.27
C ASP A 203 -1.34 -1.69 -31.28
N ALA A 204 -1.09 -1.54 -29.97
CA ALA A 204 -1.49 -2.55 -28.96
C ALA A 204 -2.54 -2.06 -27.96
N LEU A 205 -3.09 -0.86 -28.10
CA LEU A 205 -4.10 -0.34 -27.17
C LEU A 205 -5.50 -0.67 -27.73
N ASP A 206 -6.14 -1.69 -27.14
CA ASP A 206 -7.58 -1.92 -27.29
C ASP A 206 -8.33 -0.74 -26.64
N PRO A 207 -9.12 0.06 -27.42
CA PRO A 207 -9.89 1.19 -26.90
C PRO A 207 -10.93 0.78 -25.82
N ASN A 208 -11.27 -0.50 -25.69
CA ASN A 208 -12.17 -1.01 -24.66
C ASN A 208 -11.47 -1.21 -23.29
N MET A 209 -10.14 -1.14 -23.20
CA MET A 209 -9.42 -1.28 -21.94
C MET A 209 -9.60 -0.10 -20.99
N THR A 210 -9.99 1.07 -21.48
CA THR A 210 -10.17 2.28 -20.66
C THR A 210 -11.43 2.24 -19.77
N GLU A 211 -12.48 1.53 -20.16
CA GLU A 211 -13.74 1.46 -19.41
C GLU A 211 -13.72 0.41 -18.28
N VAL A 212 -12.95 -0.67 -18.41
CA VAL A 212 -12.89 -1.76 -17.42
C VAL A 212 -12.11 -1.37 -16.15
N VAL A 213 -11.24 -0.36 -16.23
CA VAL A 213 -10.33 0.04 -15.14
C VAL A 213 -11.01 0.87 -14.05
N SER A 214 -12.14 1.56 -14.37
CA SER A 214 -12.73 2.56 -13.46
C SER A 214 -13.53 1.99 -12.28
N ASN A 215 -13.79 0.68 -12.23
CA ASN A 215 -14.64 0.07 -11.20
C ASN A 215 -14.01 -1.17 -10.51
N SER A 216 -12.75 -1.48 -10.76
CA SER A 216 -12.06 -2.61 -10.16
C SER A 216 -11.27 -2.18 -8.92
N ARG A 217 -11.28 -3.01 -7.87
CA ARG A 217 -10.42 -2.81 -6.69
C ARG A 217 -8.94 -2.76 -7.10
N LEU A 218 -8.12 -2.04 -6.34
CA LEU A 218 -6.67 -2.10 -6.47
C LEU A 218 -6.18 -3.55 -6.25
N MET A 219 -5.52 -4.14 -7.23
CA MET A 219 -4.96 -5.49 -7.17
C MET A 219 -3.59 -5.48 -6.49
N LEU A 220 -3.58 -5.06 -5.22
CA LEU A 220 -2.42 -5.03 -4.33
C LEU A 220 -2.83 -5.53 -2.95
N HIS A 221 -2.18 -6.60 -2.49
CA HIS A 221 -2.49 -7.27 -1.23
C HIS A 221 -1.22 -7.53 -0.42
N ALA A 222 -1.22 -7.16 0.86
CA ALA A 222 -0.15 -7.52 1.80
C ALA A 222 -0.32 -9.00 2.21
N THR A 223 0.48 -9.88 1.62
CA THR A 223 0.32 -11.34 1.72
C THR A 223 1.11 -11.97 2.85
N ARG A 224 2.23 -11.36 3.29
CA ARG A 224 3.06 -11.92 4.36
C ARG A 224 3.59 -10.82 5.26
N LEU A 225 3.62 -11.13 6.55
CA LEU A 225 4.27 -10.32 7.56
C LEU A 225 5.03 -11.23 8.52
N ALA A 226 6.34 -10.99 8.70
CA ALA A 226 7.13 -11.73 9.66
C ALA A 226 7.94 -10.77 10.55
N PHE A 227 7.89 -11.01 11.87
CA PHE A 227 8.49 -10.17 12.90
C PHE A 227 8.76 -11.00 14.16
N ASN A 228 9.50 -10.47 15.12
CA ASN A 228 9.67 -11.13 16.41
C ASN A 228 8.60 -10.65 17.39
N HIS A 229 7.93 -11.58 18.05
CA HIS A 229 6.95 -11.24 19.07
C HIS A 229 7.61 -10.38 20.16
N PRO A 230 7.04 -9.20 20.50
CA PRO A 230 7.74 -8.20 21.32
C PRO A 230 8.01 -8.64 22.75
N ILE A 231 7.26 -9.60 23.28
CA ILE A 231 7.39 -10.10 24.67
C ILE A 231 8.12 -11.44 24.71
N THR A 232 7.74 -12.40 23.86
CA THR A 232 8.34 -13.74 23.87
C THR A 232 9.63 -13.85 23.08
N GLY A 233 9.87 -12.93 22.13
CA GLY A 233 10.98 -12.99 21.18
C GLY A 233 10.81 -14.02 20.07
N GLU A 234 9.75 -14.83 20.08
CA GLU A 234 9.47 -15.85 19.10
C GLU A 234 9.24 -15.24 17.71
N ARG A 235 9.74 -15.88 16.66
CA ARG A 235 9.52 -15.44 15.29
C ARG A 235 8.09 -15.80 14.86
N ILE A 236 7.28 -14.79 14.63
CA ILE A 236 5.97 -14.92 14.00
C ILE A 236 6.13 -14.69 12.50
N ASP A 237 5.62 -15.63 11.71
CA ASP A 237 5.60 -15.57 10.24
C ASP A 237 4.18 -15.92 9.77
N TRP A 238 3.43 -14.92 9.31
CA TRP A 238 2.02 -15.08 9.00
C TRP A 238 1.74 -14.79 7.54
N LEU A 239 0.94 -15.67 6.94
CA LEU A 239 0.44 -15.52 5.57
C LEU A 239 -1.03 -15.09 5.60
N CYS A 240 -1.38 -14.16 4.73
CA CYS A 240 -2.74 -13.75 4.43
C CYS A 240 -3.02 -14.07 2.96
N GLU A 241 -4.01 -14.91 2.71
CA GLU A 241 -4.34 -15.36 1.37
C GLU A 241 -4.75 -14.19 0.47
N CYS A 242 -4.16 -14.13 -0.73
CA CYS A 242 -4.48 -13.12 -1.71
C CYS A 242 -5.84 -13.41 -2.36
N PRO A 243 -6.78 -12.46 -2.37
CA PRO A 243 -8.15 -12.69 -2.85
C PRO A 243 -8.31 -12.57 -4.38
N PHE A 244 -7.20 -12.53 -5.15
CA PHE A 244 -7.22 -12.45 -6.62
C PHE A 244 -6.04 -13.16 -7.28
#